data_20e713522c359d0a4de1f5478d9d6f54
#
_entry.id   20e713522c359d0a4de1f5478d9d6f54
#
_cell.length_a   1.000
_cell.length_b   1.000
_cell.length_c   1.000
_cell.angle_alpha   90.00
_cell.angle_beta   90.00
_cell.angle_gamma   90.00
#
_symmetry.space_group_name_H-M   'P 1'
#
loop_
_entity.id
_entity.type
_entity.pdbx_description
1 polymer ?
#
loop_
_entity_poly.entity_id
_entity_poly.type
_entity_poly.pdbx_seq_one_letter_code
_entity_poly.pdbx_strand_id
1 'polypeptide(L)'
;MVKKILNRFFIDGLTGMSYGLFATLIIGTILQQIGTLISGEIGTYLYQFGKIAAGMTSAGIGIGVACKFGESPLVVLSSATAGMVGGYSSKIFAGTIFTEDGALLLSGPGEPLGAFLAAYVAIEVAHVVSGKTQLDIIITPLTGILTGSAVGLFFGPPISKLMTELGELINWGTEQQPLLMGIIVSVLMGMILTLPISSAALGIILNLSGLAAGAATVGCCCNMVGFGIASYKENGAPGLIAQGLGTSMLQVPNIMRKPLIWLPVILSSAILGPVSTLLFKMTNNATGSGMGTAGLVGQIMTWQTMAVPGVSSVVVLFKILIMHFALPAALTYFFSNMMRNLGWIKDGDMALPM
;
A
#
# COMPACT_ATOMS: atom_id res chain seq x y z
N MET A 1 -24.80 -18.65 -0.23
CA MET A 1 -23.61 -18.95 -1.05
C MET A 1 -22.87 -17.68 -1.42
N VAL A 2 -23.48 -16.70 -2.11
CA VAL A 2 -22.81 -15.45 -2.54
C VAL A 2 -22.13 -14.68 -1.40
N LYS A 3 -22.79 -14.47 -0.26
CA LYS A 3 -22.21 -13.80 0.91
C LYS A 3 -20.93 -14.48 1.43
N LYS A 4 -20.85 -15.82 1.36
CA LYS A 4 -19.66 -16.58 1.79
C LYS A 4 -18.50 -16.36 0.83
N ILE A 5 -18.76 -16.34 -0.49
CA ILE A 5 -17.75 -16.07 -1.51
C ILE A 5 -17.25 -14.62 -1.39
N LEU A 6 -18.15 -13.65 -1.24
CA LEU A 6 -17.78 -12.25 -1.05
C LEU A 6 -16.94 -12.03 0.21
N ASN A 7 -17.31 -12.68 1.33
CA ASN A 7 -16.52 -12.59 2.56
C ASN A 7 -15.14 -13.22 2.39
N ARG A 8 -15.05 -14.39 1.74
CA ARG A 8 -13.77 -15.05 1.46
C ARG A 8 -12.86 -14.18 0.59
N PHE A 9 -13.41 -13.52 -0.42
CA PHE A 9 -12.66 -12.61 -1.30
C PHE A 9 -12.28 -11.29 -0.59
N PHE A 10 -13.29 -10.53 -0.14
CA PHE A 10 -13.10 -9.15 0.35
C PHE A 10 -12.66 -9.05 1.80
N ILE A 11 -12.84 -10.08 2.63
CA ILE A 11 -12.43 -10.04 4.03
C ILE A 11 -11.19 -10.89 4.23
N ASP A 12 -11.32 -12.20 4.02
CA ASP A 12 -10.23 -13.13 4.32
C ASP A 12 -9.08 -12.98 3.31
N GLY A 13 -9.40 -12.85 2.02
CA GLY A 13 -8.41 -12.64 0.96
C GLY A 13 -7.63 -11.35 1.13
N LEU A 14 -8.31 -10.21 1.34
CA LEU A 14 -7.63 -8.93 1.56
C LEU A 14 -6.87 -8.89 2.90
N THR A 15 -7.34 -9.61 3.93
CA THR A 15 -6.56 -9.79 5.17
C THR A 15 -5.26 -10.56 4.90
N GLY A 16 -5.32 -11.68 4.17
CA GLY A 16 -4.14 -12.45 3.78
C GLY A 16 -3.18 -11.64 2.92
N MET A 17 -3.71 -10.89 1.95
CA MET A 17 -2.95 -9.94 1.14
C MET A 17 -2.20 -8.92 2.00
N SER A 18 -2.86 -8.35 3.01
CA SER A 18 -2.25 -7.37 3.92
C SER A 18 -1.07 -7.96 4.70
N TYR A 19 -1.15 -9.23 5.13
CA TYR A 19 -0.03 -9.91 5.78
C TYR A 19 1.18 -10.07 4.84
N GLY A 20 0.92 -10.47 3.60
CA GLY A 20 1.97 -10.57 2.58
C GLY A 20 2.65 -9.25 2.30
N LEU A 21 1.86 -8.18 2.10
CA LEU A 21 2.36 -6.81 1.92
C LEU A 21 3.20 -6.35 3.11
N PHE A 22 2.73 -6.58 4.33
CA PHE A 22 3.44 -6.17 5.52
C PHE A 22 4.80 -6.86 5.62
N ALA A 23 4.81 -8.20 5.51
CA ALA A 23 6.04 -9.00 5.69
C ALA A 23 7.10 -8.73 4.61
N THR A 24 6.71 -8.31 3.41
CA THR A 24 7.63 -8.11 2.28
C THR A 24 7.85 -6.63 1.98
N LEU A 25 6.83 -5.91 1.51
CA LEU A 25 6.96 -4.52 1.10
C LEU A 25 7.33 -3.60 2.26
N ILE A 26 6.57 -3.67 3.36
CA ILE A 26 6.74 -2.71 4.46
C ILE A 26 8.06 -2.98 5.19
N ILE A 27 8.31 -4.23 5.60
CA ILE A 27 9.59 -4.58 6.24
C ILE A 27 10.77 -4.32 5.29
N GLY A 28 10.62 -4.66 4.00
CA GLY A 28 11.61 -4.37 2.97
C GLY A 28 11.91 -2.87 2.87
N THR A 29 10.89 -2.03 2.87
CA THR A 29 11.06 -0.57 2.84
C THR A 29 11.73 -0.04 4.11
N ILE A 30 11.35 -0.53 5.28
CA ILE A 30 12.00 -0.16 6.55
C ILE A 30 13.50 -0.52 6.53
N LEU A 31 13.84 -1.73 6.09
CA LEU A 31 15.25 -2.16 5.96
C LEU A 31 16.03 -1.29 4.97
N GLN A 32 15.43 -0.92 3.83
CA GLN A 32 16.05 0.01 2.89
C GLN A 32 16.34 1.37 3.54
N GLN A 33 15.37 1.93 4.29
CA GLN A 33 15.56 3.22 4.97
C GLN A 33 16.64 3.14 6.05
N ILE A 34 16.64 2.10 6.88
CA ILE A 34 17.72 1.87 7.87
C ILE A 34 19.07 1.77 7.15
N GLY A 35 19.13 1.02 6.05
CA GLY A 35 20.34 0.87 5.24
C GLY A 35 20.87 2.18 4.66
N THR A 36 19.99 3.12 4.29
CA THR A 36 20.39 4.45 3.81
C THR A 36 20.93 5.36 4.94
N LEU A 37 20.52 5.12 6.18
CA LEU A 37 20.96 5.91 7.35
C LEU A 37 22.29 5.41 7.94
N ILE A 38 22.63 4.15 7.69
CA ILE A 38 23.88 3.52 8.19
C ILE A 38 24.95 3.58 7.09
N SER A 39 26.07 4.24 7.38
CA SER A 39 27.20 4.30 6.45
C SER A 39 27.98 2.99 6.40
N GLY A 40 28.59 2.68 5.26
CA GLY A 40 29.48 1.52 5.09
C GLY A 40 28.76 0.23 4.62
N GLU A 41 29.47 -0.89 4.69
CA GLU A 41 29.02 -2.17 4.13
C GLU A 41 27.75 -2.69 4.78
N ILE A 42 27.59 -2.52 6.09
CA ILE A 42 26.38 -2.95 6.83
C ILE A 42 25.14 -2.24 6.30
N GLY A 43 25.23 -0.92 6.08
CA GLY A 43 24.14 -0.16 5.48
C GLY A 43 23.78 -0.65 4.08
N THR A 44 24.81 -0.94 3.27
CA THR A 44 24.64 -1.48 1.91
C THR A 44 23.93 -2.85 1.94
N TYR A 45 24.33 -3.76 2.84
CA TYR A 45 23.66 -5.06 2.96
C TYR A 45 22.21 -4.93 3.43
N LEU A 46 21.93 -4.09 4.43
CA LEU A 46 20.57 -3.85 4.91
C LEU A 46 19.69 -3.30 3.79
N TYR A 47 20.19 -2.34 3.00
CA TYR A 47 19.50 -1.81 1.85
C TYR A 47 19.17 -2.90 0.81
N GLN A 48 20.16 -3.76 0.50
CA GLN A 48 19.98 -4.88 -0.44
C GLN A 48 18.96 -5.90 0.08
N PHE A 49 19.01 -6.29 1.36
CA PHE A 49 18.01 -7.18 1.97
C PHE A 49 16.61 -6.59 1.86
N GLY A 50 16.47 -5.30 2.17
CA GLY A 50 15.20 -4.60 2.03
C GLY A 50 14.70 -4.56 0.58
N LYS A 51 15.60 -4.36 -0.38
CA LYS A 51 15.25 -4.35 -1.81
C LYS A 51 14.78 -5.73 -2.31
N ILE A 52 15.44 -6.80 -1.86
CA ILE A 52 15.02 -8.18 -2.17
C ILE A 52 13.66 -8.47 -1.55
N ALA A 53 13.46 -8.15 -0.26
CA ALA A 53 12.18 -8.35 0.43
C ALA A 53 11.04 -7.60 -0.28
N ALA A 54 11.23 -6.33 -0.62
CA ALA A 54 10.24 -5.55 -1.36
C ALA A 54 9.96 -6.12 -2.77
N GLY A 55 10.96 -6.68 -3.44
CA GLY A 55 10.82 -7.35 -4.73
C GLY A 55 9.95 -8.62 -4.66
N MET A 56 9.87 -9.25 -3.49
CA MET A 56 9.06 -10.45 -3.25
C MET A 56 7.59 -10.15 -2.91
N THR A 57 7.15 -8.90 -2.97
CA THR A 57 5.81 -8.48 -2.53
C THR A 57 4.70 -9.25 -3.22
N SER A 58 4.75 -9.40 -4.54
CA SER A 58 3.72 -10.12 -5.29
C SER A 58 3.63 -11.61 -4.91
N ALA A 59 4.76 -12.26 -4.62
CA ALA A 59 4.79 -13.61 -4.06
C ALA A 59 4.23 -13.64 -2.63
N GLY A 60 4.65 -12.67 -1.79
CA GLY A 60 4.18 -12.51 -0.42
C GLY A 60 2.66 -12.38 -0.33
N ILE A 61 2.04 -11.66 -1.25
CA ILE A 61 0.58 -11.55 -1.37
C ILE A 61 -0.03 -12.94 -1.58
N GLY A 62 0.46 -13.71 -2.55
CA GLY A 62 -0.03 -15.06 -2.82
C GLY A 62 0.10 -15.97 -1.60
N ILE A 63 1.27 -16.00 -0.98
CA ILE A 63 1.55 -16.77 0.24
C ILE A 63 0.57 -16.35 1.36
N GLY A 64 0.44 -15.05 1.63
CA GLY A 64 -0.40 -14.54 2.70
C GLY A 64 -1.87 -14.91 2.55
N VAL A 65 -2.41 -14.84 1.32
CA VAL A 65 -3.79 -15.25 1.02
C VAL A 65 -3.96 -16.75 1.22
N ALA A 66 -3.07 -17.57 0.68
CA ALA A 66 -3.17 -19.03 0.79
C ALA A 66 -3.02 -19.50 2.25
N CYS A 67 -2.10 -18.93 3.01
CA CYS A 67 -1.94 -19.19 4.44
C CYS A 67 -3.19 -18.78 5.24
N LYS A 68 -3.80 -17.62 4.92
CA LYS A 68 -5.04 -17.17 5.57
C LYS A 68 -6.20 -18.13 5.31
N PHE A 69 -6.22 -18.79 4.17
CA PHE A 69 -7.22 -19.80 3.82
C PHE A 69 -6.91 -21.20 4.39
N GLY A 70 -5.73 -21.41 4.98
CA GLY A 70 -5.32 -22.70 5.52
C GLY A 70 -4.98 -23.74 4.45
N GLU A 71 -4.46 -23.31 3.32
CA GLU A 71 -4.19 -24.15 2.16
C GLU A 71 -2.92 -25.03 2.32
N SER A 72 -2.85 -26.10 1.54
CA SER A 72 -1.69 -27.00 1.52
C SER A 72 -0.42 -26.31 1.00
N PRO A 73 0.79 -26.79 1.36
CA PRO A 73 2.05 -26.20 0.91
C PRO A 73 2.15 -26.05 -0.61
N LEU A 74 1.64 -27.00 -1.38
CA LEU A 74 1.66 -26.95 -2.85
C LEU A 74 0.78 -25.83 -3.39
N VAL A 75 -0.38 -25.59 -2.79
CA VAL A 75 -1.27 -24.47 -3.13
C VAL A 75 -0.62 -23.14 -2.77
N VAL A 76 0.03 -23.04 -1.58
CA VAL A 76 0.75 -21.83 -1.14
C VAL A 76 1.84 -21.46 -2.13
N LEU A 77 2.69 -22.42 -2.56
CA LEU A 77 3.78 -22.17 -3.49
C LEU A 77 3.27 -21.82 -4.89
N SER A 78 2.20 -22.47 -5.33
CA SER A 78 1.55 -22.16 -6.62
C SER A 78 0.98 -20.75 -6.65
N SER A 79 0.34 -20.33 -5.56
CA SER A 79 -0.24 -18.98 -5.45
C SER A 79 0.84 -17.90 -5.40
N ALA A 80 2.00 -18.16 -4.79
CA ALA A 80 3.16 -17.28 -4.83
C ALA A 80 3.62 -17.01 -6.27
N THR A 81 3.77 -18.07 -7.05
CA THR A 81 4.19 -17.97 -8.47
C THR A 81 3.15 -17.24 -9.32
N ALA A 82 1.87 -17.60 -9.19
CA ALA A 82 0.78 -16.92 -9.90
C ALA A 82 0.68 -15.44 -9.50
N GLY A 83 0.86 -15.12 -8.22
CA GLY A 83 0.92 -13.76 -7.73
C GLY A 83 2.05 -12.95 -8.38
N MET A 84 3.23 -13.54 -8.55
CA MET A 84 4.33 -12.89 -9.28
C MET A 84 3.93 -12.58 -10.74
N VAL A 85 3.36 -13.52 -11.47
CA VAL A 85 2.90 -13.29 -12.85
C VAL A 85 1.84 -12.18 -12.89
N GLY A 86 0.84 -12.22 -12.00
CA GLY A 86 -0.21 -11.20 -11.93
C GLY A 86 0.32 -9.81 -11.59
N GLY A 87 1.23 -9.72 -10.62
CA GLY A 87 1.83 -8.44 -10.21
C GLY A 87 2.75 -7.81 -11.26
N TYR A 88 3.31 -8.61 -12.15
CA TYR A 88 4.17 -8.13 -13.23
C TYR A 88 3.50 -8.22 -14.62
N SER A 89 2.18 -8.44 -14.68
CA SER A 89 1.43 -8.61 -15.93
C SER A 89 1.64 -7.47 -16.92
N SER A 90 1.63 -6.22 -16.47
CA SER A 90 1.88 -5.04 -17.32
C SER A 90 3.26 -5.08 -17.98
N LYS A 91 4.30 -5.53 -17.26
CA LYS A 91 5.66 -5.66 -17.79
C LYS A 91 5.78 -6.84 -18.75
N ILE A 92 5.04 -7.93 -18.49
CA ILE A 92 4.97 -9.07 -19.39
C ILE A 92 4.36 -8.66 -20.73
N PHE A 93 3.24 -7.92 -20.72
CA PHE A 93 2.61 -7.40 -21.93
C PHE A 93 3.47 -6.39 -22.68
N ALA A 94 4.20 -5.53 -21.96
CA ALA A 94 5.11 -4.55 -22.54
C ALA A 94 6.41 -5.21 -23.09
N GLY A 95 6.63 -6.50 -22.86
CA GLY A 95 7.87 -7.17 -23.22
C GLY A 95 9.10 -6.74 -22.42
N THR A 96 8.90 -6.01 -21.32
CA THR A 96 9.99 -5.43 -20.50
C THR A 96 10.35 -6.28 -19.28
N ILE A 97 9.76 -7.46 -19.15
CA ILE A 97 10.03 -8.40 -18.05
C ILE A 97 11.41 -9.06 -18.20
N PHE A 98 11.95 -9.14 -19.41
CA PHE A 98 13.29 -9.63 -19.69
C PHE A 98 14.16 -8.50 -20.22
N THR A 99 15.43 -8.51 -19.84
CA THR A 99 16.46 -7.64 -20.44
C THR A 99 16.83 -8.16 -21.83
N GLU A 100 17.58 -7.36 -22.61
CA GLU A 100 18.10 -7.77 -23.93
C GLU A 100 18.96 -9.03 -23.84
N ASP A 101 19.66 -9.22 -22.74
CA ASP A 101 20.50 -10.40 -22.45
C ASP A 101 19.68 -11.60 -21.92
N GLY A 102 18.34 -11.51 -21.89
CA GLY A 102 17.46 -12.57 -21.42
C GLY A 102 17.35 -12.73 -19.90
N ALA A 103 17.91 -11.81 -19.11
CA ALA A 103 17.78 -11.84 -17.67
C ALA A 103 16.38 -11.37 -17.22
N LEU A 104 15.81 -12.06 -16.21
CA LEU A 104 14.50 -11.70 -15.65
C LEU A 104 14.61 -10.43 -14.79
N LEU A 105 13.90 -9.39 -15.18
CA LEU A 105 13.91 -8.08 -14.52
C LEU A 105 12.68 -7.87 -13.61
N LEU A 106 12.77 -8.35 -12.38
CA LEU A 106 11.75 -8.13 -11.34
C LEU A 106 12.03 -6.82 -10.58
N SER A 107 11.78 -5.68 -11.21
CA SER A 107 12.02 -4.37 -10.59
C SER A 107 10.78 -3.86 -9.87
N GLY A 108 10.93 -3.54 -8.57
CA GLY A 108 9.86 -3.05 -7.70
C GLY A 108 8.95 -4.17 -7.17
N PRO A 109 7.90 -3.82 -6.42
CA PRO A 109 7.02 -4.77 -5.74
C PRO A 109 6.02 -5.49 -6.65
N GLY A 110 5.89 -5.06 -7.91
CA GLY A 110 4.78 -5.42 -8.78
C GLY A 110 3.49 -4.66 -8.44
N GLU A 111 2.41 -4.97 -9.18
CA GLU A 111 1.09 -4.38 -8.92
C GLU A 111 0.30 -5.26 -7.93
N PRO A 112 -0.02 -4.76 -6.72
CA PRO A 112 -0.61 -5.58 -5.68
C PRO A 112 -1.98 -6.16 -6.04
N LEU A 113 -2.82 -5.40 -6.75
CA LEU A 113 -4.16 -5.86 -7.17
C LEU A 113 -4.06 -7.00 -8.18
N GLY A 114 -3.15 -6.89 -9.16
CA GLY A 114 -2.89 -7.93 -10.14
C GLY A 114 -2.35 -9.22 -9.48
N ALA A 115 -1.43 -9.07 -8.53
CA ALA A 115 -0.91 -10.17 -7.73
C ALA A 115 -2.01 -10.87 -6.94
N PHE A 116 -2.88 -10.10 -6.29
CA PHE A 116 -3.99 -10.63 -5.48
C PHE A 116 -4.99 -11.43 -6.34
N LEU A 117 -5.43 -10.88 -7.47
CA LEU A 117 -6.40 -11.56 -8.34
C LEU A 117 -5.85 -12.88 -8.91
N ALA A 118 -4.61 -12.85 -9.39
CA ALA A 118 -3.95 -14.06 -9.90
C ALA A 118 -3.77 -15.11 -8.82
N ALA A 119 -3.29 -14.72 -7.64
CA ALA A 119 -3.11 -15.61 -6.51
C ALA A 119 -4.44 -16.19 -6.01
N TYR A 120 -5.49 -15.37 -5.89
CA TYR A 120 -6.80 -15.82 -5.45
C TYR A 120 -7.35 -16.93 -6.35
N VAL A 121 -7.32 -16.73 -7.67
CA VAL A 121 -7.79 -17.77 -8.62
C VAL A 121 -6.90 -18.99 -8.62
N ALA A 122 -5.58 -18.82 -8.53
CA ALA A 122 -4.66 -19.95 -8.37
C ALA A 122 -5.02 -20.81 -7.15
N ILE A 123 -5.32 -20.18 -6.01
CA ILE A 123 -5.71 -20.86 -4.78
C ILE A 123 -7.01 -21.62 -4.96
N GLU A 124 -8.07 -20.95 -5.47
CA GLU A 124 -9.38 -21.59 -5.60
C GLU A 124 -9.34 -22.80 -6.54
N VAL A 125 -8.59 -22.71 -7.64
CA VAL A 125 -8.47 -23.84 -8.61
C VAL A 125 -7.54 -24.92 -8.07
N ALA A 126 -6.38 -24.57 -7.51
CA ALA A 126 -5.47 -25.56 -6.94
C ALA A 126 -6.08 -26.30 -5.75
N HIS A 127 -6.89 -25.62 -4.90
CA HIS A 127 -7.64 -26.22 -3.81
C HIS A 127 -8.55 -27.36 -4.29
N VAL A 128 -9.21 -27.17 -5.44
CA VAL A 128 -10.12 -28.20 -6.00
C VAL A 128 -9.39 -29.48 -6.38
N VAL A 129 -8.14 -29.41 -6.80
CA VAL A 129 -7.37 -30.58 -7.27
C VAL A 129 -6.40 -31.14 -6.22
N SER A 130 -6.00 -30.33 -5.26
CA SER A 130 -5.00 -30.69 -4.24
C SER A 130 -5.41 -31.89 -3.41
N GLY A 131 -4.49 -32.86 -3.29
CA GLY A 131 -4.67 -34.10 -2.54
C GLY A 131 -5.61 -35.13 -3.18
N LYS A 132 -6.08 -34.93 -4.42
CA LYS A 132 -7.02 -35.84 -5.10
C LYS A 132 -6.39 -36.82 -6.07
N THR A 133 -5.13 -36.68 -6.38
CA THR A 133 -4.43 -37.53 -7.34
C THR A 133 -3.10 -38.04 -6.79
N GLN A 134 -2.63 -39.17 -7.30
CA GLN A 134 -1.30 -39.69 -6.95
C GLN A 134 -0.16 -38.80 -7.50
N LEU A 135 -0.46 -37.93 -8.47
CA LEU A 135 0.48 -36.99 -9.10
C LEU A 135 0.27 -35.58 -8.54
N ASP A 136 -0.22 -35.43 -7.32
CA ASP A 136 -0.57 -34.15 -6.70
C ASP A 136 0.58 -33.13 -6.73
N ILE A 137 1.80 -33.60 -6.56
CA ILE A 137 3.02 -32.76 -6.60
C ILE A 137 3.22 -32.03 -7.97
N ILE A 138 2.63 -32.57 -9.05
CA ILE A 138 2.68 -31.97 -10.39
C ILE A 138 1.37 -31.26 -10.72
N ILE A 139 0.25 -31.92 -10.50
CA ILE A 139 -1.08 -31.45 -10.94
C ILE A 139 -1.49 -30.20 -10.20
N THR A 140 -1.31 -30.14 -8.88
CA THR A 140 -1.70 -28.99 -8.06
C THR A 140 -0.90 -27.73 -8.44
N PRO A 141 0.45 -27.73 -8.50
CA PRO A 141 1.18 -26.56 -8.95
C PRO A 141 0.90 -26.16 -10.40
N LEU A 142 0.83 -27.14 -11.30
CA LEU A 142 0.59 -26.87 -12.72
C LEU A 142 -0.77 -26.17 -12.92
N THR A 143 -1.83 -26.68 -12.34
CA THR A 143 -3.17 -26.11 -12.46
C THR A 143 -3.25 -24.73 -11.80
N GLY A 144 -2.73 -24.58 -10.56
CA GLY A 144 -2.74 -23.31 -9.85
C GLY A 144 -1.95 -22.23 -10.58
N ILE A 145 -0.71 -22.52 -11.00
CA ILE A 145 0.14 -21.56 -11.71
C ILE A 145 -0.48 -21.15 -13.04
N LEU A 146 -0.90 -22.12 -13.86
CA LEU A 146 -1.45 -21.81 -15.19
C LEU A 146 -2.74 -20.99 -15.11
N THR A 147 -3.69 -21.40 -14.27
CA THR A 147 -4.98 -20.71 -14.18
C THR A 147 -4.85 -19.34 -13.55
N GLY A 148 -4.09 -19.22 -12.45
CA GLY A 148 -3.83 -17.93 -11.80
C GLY A 148 -3.06 -16.98 -12.70
N SER A 149 -2.02 -17.47 -13.40
CA SER A 149 -1.25 -16.66 -14.34
C SER A 149 -2.10 -16.19 -15.54
N ALA A 150 -2.93 -17.08 -16.10
CA ALA A 150 -3.85 -16.71 -17.19
C ALA A 150 -4.82 -15.59 -16.76
N VAL A 151 -5.38 -15.69 -15.55
CA VAL A 151 -6.26 -14.64 -14.98
C VAL A 151 -5.47 -13.37 -14.70
N GLY A 152 -4.27 -13.46 -14.13
CA GLY A 152 -3.39 -12.31 -13.92
C GLY A 152 -3.07 -11.55 -15.20
N LEU A 153 -2.79 -12.27 -16.28
CA LEU A 153 -2.60 -11.67 -17.61
C LEU A 153 -3.89 -11.07 -18.16
N PHE A 154 -5.02 -11.75 -18.03
CA PHE A 154 -6.31 -11.25 -18.51
C PHE A 154 -6.71 -9.94 -17.83
N PHE A 155 -6.51 -9.81 -16.51
CA PHE A 155 -6.81 -8.60 -15.75
C PHE A 155 -5.72 -7.54 -15.78
N GLY A 156 -4.53 -7.84 -16.31
CA GLY A 156 -3.42 -6.89 -16.44
C GLY A 156 -3.81 -5.60 -17.16
N PRO A 157 -4.35 -5.66 -18.40
CA PRO A 157 -4.78 -4.45 -19.12
C PRO A 157 -5.85 -3.61 -18.40
N PRO A 158 -6.95 -4.19 -17.86
CA PRO A 158 -7.91 -3.45 -17.04
C PRO A 158 -7.29 -2.76 -15.83
N ILE A 159 -6.37 -3.42 -15.12
CA ILE A 159 -5.67 -2.84 -13.97
C ILE A 159 -4.77 -1.69 -14.42
N SER A 160 -4.01 -1.89 -15.50
CA SER A 160 -3.17 -0.84 -16.08
C SER A 160 -3.99 0.38 -16.49
N LYS A 161 -5.16 0.17 -17.12
CA LYS A 161 -6.08 1.24 -17.47
C LYS A 161 -6.59 1.98 -16.23
N LEU A 162 -7.01 1.27 -15.18
CA LEU A 162 -7.42 1.87 -13.91
C LEU A 162 -6.32 2.75 -13.33
N MET A 163 -5.05 2.28 -13.36
CA MET A 163 -3.90 3.06 -12.88
C MET A 163 -3.69 4.34 -13.71
N THR A 164 -3.86 4.25 -15.03
CA THR A 164 -3.77 5.42 -15.93
C THR A 164 -4.87 6.43 -15.61
N GLU A 165 -6.13 5.99 -15.48
CA GLU A 165 -7.27 6.86 -15.17
C GLU A 165 -7.12 7.54 -13.80
N LEU A 166 -6.65 6.81 -12.78
CA LEU A 166 -6.32 7.39 -11.47
C LEU A 166 -5.17 8.39 -11.59
N GLY A 167 -4.18 8.09 -12.40
CA GLY A 167 -3.08 9.00 -12.70
C GLY A 167 -3.55 10.30 -13.35
N GLU A 168 -4.40 10.22 -14.35
CA GLU A 168 -4.99 11.39 -15.02
C GLU A 168 -5.81 12.25 -14.05
N LEU A 169 -6.60 11.62 -13.17
CA LEU A 169 -7.37 12.33 -12.15
C LEU A 169 -6.47 13.07 -11.16
N ILE A 170 -5.37 12.46 -10.72
CA ILE A 170 -4.39 13.09 -9.84
C ILE A 170 -3.69 14.24 -10.57
N ASN A 171 -3.26 14.01 -11.82
CA ASN A 171 -2.60 15.03 -12.63
C ASN A 171 -3.50 16.25 -12.84
N TRP A 172 -4.78 16.04 -13.18
CA TRP A 172 -5.77 17.10 -13.23
C TRP A 172 -5.84 17.86 -11.88
N GLY A 173 -5.82 17.14 -10.75
CA GLY A 173 -5.78 17.76 -9.42
C GLY A 173 -4.55 18.64 -9.20
N THR A 174 -3.38 18.29 -9.76
CA THR A 174 -2.16 19.07 -9.59
C THR A 174 -2.17 20.41 -10.36
N GLU A 175 -2.99 20.52 -11.38
CA GLU A 175 -3.14 21.73 -12.20
C GLU A 175 -4.07 22.78 -11.56
N GLN A 176 -4.79 22.41 -10.50
CA GLN A 176 -5.70 23.30 -9.81
C GLN A 176 -4.97 24.33 -8.94
N GLN A 177 -5.71 25.34 -8.47
CA GLN A 177 -5.20 26.29 -7.49
C GLN A 177 -4.73 25.55 -6.21
N PRO A 178 -3.72 26.07 -5.49
CA PRO A 178 -3.12 25.36 -4.35
C PRO A 178 -4.09 24.88 -3.27
N LEU A 179 -5.21 25.56 -3.07
CA LEU A 179 -6.26 25.11 -2.15
C LEU A 179 -6.97 23.83 -2.66
N LEU A 180 -7.47 23.87 -3.90
CA LEU A 180 -8.16 22.74 -4.52
C LEU A 180 -7.20 21.58 -4.78
N MET A 181 -6.00 21.86 -5.28
CA MET A 181 -4.93 20.89 -5.44
C MET A 181 -4.64 20.19 -4.10
N GLY A 182 -4.50 20.96 -3.03
CA GLY A 182 -4.27 20.42 -1.69
C GLY A 182 -5.37 19.43 -1.27
N ILE A 183 -6.64 19.76 -1.48
CA ILE A 183 -7.78 18.88 -1.14
C ILE A 183 -7.75 17.61 -2.02
N ILE A 184 -7.75 17.81 -3.33
CA ILE A 184 -7.93 16.71 -4.30
C ILE A 184 -6.78 15.71 -4.19
N VAL A 185 -5.53 16.20 -4.25
CA VAL A 185 -4.36 15.33 -4.27
C VAL A 185 -4.17 14.62 -2.93
N SER A 186 -4.37 15.32 -1.79
CA SER A 186 -4.23 14.68 -0.48
C SER A 186 -5.28 13.61 -0.23
N VAL A 187 -6.55 13.86 -0.59
CA VAL A 187 -7.63 12.89 -0.42
C VAL A 187 -7.40 11.68 -1.33
N LEU A 188 -7.18 11.91 -2.63
CA LEU A 188 -7.01 10.82 -3.58
C LEU A 188 -5.80 9.94 -3.23
N MET A 189 -4.63 10.55 -3.01
CA MET A 189 -3.42 9.78 -2.68
C MET A 189 -3.52 9.06 -1.35
N GLY A 190 -4.15 9.66 -0.34
CA GLY A 190 -4.42 9.00 0.94
C GLY A 190 -5.36 7.80 0.80
N MET A 191 -6.42 7.93 0.01
CA MET A 191 -7.35 6.82 -0.28
C MET A 191 -6.65 5.71 -1.08
N ILE A 192 -5.90 6.06 -2.12
CA ILE A 192 -5.16 5.12 -2.96
C ILE A 192 -4.13 4.33 -2.14
N LEU A 193 -3.41 5.00 -1.22
CA LEU A 193 -2.48 4.33 -0.30
C LEU A 193 -3.18 3.25 0.55
N THR A 194 -4.42 3.50 0.96
CA THR A 194 -5.19 2.55 1.79
C THR A 194 -5.75 1.41 0.96
N LEU A 195 -6.04 1.62 -0.31
CA LEU A 195 -6.50 0.58 -1.23
C LEU A 195 -5.36 -0.36 -1.65
N PRO A 196 -5.67 -1.57 -2.15
CA PRO A 196 -4.66 -2.49 -2.67
C PRO A 196 -4.12 -2.04 -4.04
N ILE A 197 -3.67 -0.79 -4.10
CA ILE A 197 -3.16 -0.09 -5.29
C ILE A 197 -1.80 0.50 -4.93
N SER A 198 -0.85 0.51 -5.87
CA SER A 198 0.48 1.05 -5.64
C SER A 198 0.52 2.57 -5.73
N SER A 199 0.22 3.27 -4.62
CA SER A 199 0.33 4.73 -4.52
C SER A 199 1.76 5.24 -4.80
N ALA A 200 2.77 4.49 -4.40
CA ALA A 200 4.17 4.81 -4.70
C ALA A 200 4.46 4.78 -6.21
N ALA A 201 3.94 3.75 -6.92
CA ALA A 201 4.08 3.67 -8.37
C ALA A 201 3.40 4.85 -9.06
N LEU A 202 2.19 5.23 -8.62
CA LEU A 202 1.50 6.40 -9.16
C LEU A 202 2.29 7.71 -8.93
N GLY A 203 2.82 7.93 -7.74
CA GLY A 203 3.66 9.09 -7.44
C GLY A 203 4.87 9.20 -8.37
N ILE A 204 5.50 8.06 -8.69
CA ILE A 204 6.67 8.01 -9.59
C ILE A 204 6.25 8.19 -11.05
N ILE A 205 5.21 7.50 -11.52
CA ILE A 205 4.74 7.58 -12.92
C ILE A 205 4.30 9.00 -13.26
N LEU A 206 3.60 9.67 -12.34
CA LEU A 206 3.14 11.06 -12.50
C LEU A 206 4.25 12.08 -12.25
N ASN A 207 5.43 11.63 -11.83
CA ASN A 207 6.55 12.49 -11.43
C ASN A 207 6.10 13.60 -10.45
N LEU A 208 5.28 13.25 -9.47
CA LEU A 208 4.76 14.21 -8.49
C LEU A 208 5.92 14.91 -7.78
N SER A 209 5.87 16.23 -7.74
CA SER A 209 6.94 17.06 -7.15
C SER A 209 6.37 18.30 -6.46
N GLY A 210 7.21 18.99 -5.71
CA GLY A 210 6.85 20.27 -5.09
C GLY A 210 5.65 20.16 -4.15
N LEU A 211 4.76 21.16 -4.21
CA LEU A 211 3.59 21.25 -3.34
C LEU A 211 2.58 20.12 -3.52
N ALA A 212 2.41 19.62 -4.75
CA ALA A 212 1.51 18.50 -5.04
C ALA A 212 2.00 17.22 -4.36
N ALA A 213 3.31 16.93 -4.44
CA ALA A 213 3.91 15.80 -3.73
C ALA A 213 3.84 15.96 -2.20
N GLY A 214 3.99 17.19 -1.69
CA GLY A 214 3.80 17.50 -0.28
C GLY A 214 2.38 17.25 0.20
N ALA A 215 1.37 17.69 -0.56
CA ALA A 215 -0.04 17.42 -0.26
C ALA A 215 -0.37 15.93 -0.31
N ALA A 216 0.14 15.21 -1.31
CA ALA A 216 0.02 13.76 -1.43
C ALA A 216 0.56 13.04 -0.19
N THR A 217 1.78 13.40 0.22
CA THR A 217 2.41 12.83 1.42
C THR A 217 1.57 13.07 2.67
N VAL A 218 1.06 14.29 2.87
CA VAL A 218 0.21 14.62 4.03
C VAL A 218 -1.08 13.82 4.01
N GLY A 219 -1.74 13.66 2.87
CA GLY A 219 -2.93 12.82 2.72
C GLY A 219 -2.66 11.35 3.07
N CYS A 220 -1.52 10.82 2.61
CA CYS A 220 -1.04 9.49 2.97
C CYS A 220 -0.79 9.37 4.49
N CYS A 221 -0.16 10.38 5.12
CA CYS A 221 0.05 10.41 6.57
C CYS A 221 -1.27 10.44 7.34
N CYS A 222 -2.28 11.19 6.86
CA CYS A 222 -3.62 11.20 7.45
C CYS A 222 -4.26 9.82 7.47
N ASN A 223 -4.09 9.05 6.39
CA ASN A 223 -4.63 7.70 6.35
C ASN A 223 -3.87 6.74 7.25
N MET A 224 -2.54 6.82 7.31
CA MET A 224 -1.72 5.89 8.12
C MET A 224 -1.80 6.22 9.62
N VAL A 225 -1.33 7.39 10.00
CA VAL A 225 -1.32 7.84 11.41
C VAL A 225 -2.75 7.98 11.91
N GLY A 226 -3.65 8.49 11.06
CA GLY A 226 -5.05 8.66 11.39
C GLY A 226 -5.73 7.34 11.74
N PHE A 227 -5.65 6.30 10.91
CA PHE A 227 -6.20 4.99 11.25
C PHE A 227 -5.55 4.37 12.49
N GLY A 228 -4.23 4.55 12.65
CA GLY A 228 -3.51 4.10 13.83
C GLY A 228 -4.10 4.69 15.12
N ILE A 229 -4.37 6.00 15.13
CA ILE A 229 -4.95 6.71 16.28
C ILE A 229 -6.46 6.43 16.43
N ALA A 230 -7.23 6.47 15.34
CA ALA A 230 -8.68 6.23 15.38
C ALA A 230 -9.03 4.82 15.90
N SER A 231 -8.18 3.86 15.62
CA SER A 231 -8.33 2.46 16.06
C SER A 231 -7.50 2.08 17.28
N TYR A 232 -6.90 3.07 17.96
CA TYR A 232 -6.02 2.79 19.12
C TYR A 232 -6.73 2.05 20.25
N LYS A 233 -8.01 2.35 20.45
CA LYS A 233 -8.84 1.70 21.48
C LYS A 233 -8.96 0.18 21.25
N GLU A 234 -9.04 -0.24 19.98
CA GLU A 234 -9.17 -1.64 19.60
C GLU A 234 -7.83 -2.36 19.48
N ASN A 235 -6.81 -1.68 18.97
CA ASN A 235 -5.57 -2.32 18.51
C ASN A 235 -4.33 -1.96 19.35
N GLY A 236 -4.44 -0.99 20.26
CA GLY A 236 -3.35 -0.55 21.12
C GLY A 236 -2.12 -0.03 20.37
N ALA A 237 -0.96 -0.01 21.04
CA ALA A 237 0.30 0.44 20.48
C ALA A 237 0.80 -0.43 19.30
N PRO A 238 0.67 -1.77 19.32
CA PRO A 238 1.02 -2.59 18.15
C PRO A 238 0.24 -2.20 16.89
N GLY A 239 -1.07 -1.98 17.01
CA GLY A 239 -1.92 -1.54 15.89
C GLY A 239 -1.58 -0.12 15.40
N LEU A 240 -1.22 0.80 16.30
CA LEU A 240 -0.74 2.13 15.94
C LEU A 240 0.55 2.05 15.12
N ILE A 241 1.51 1.25 15.54
CA ILE A 241 2.79 1.08 14.83
C ILE A 241 2.56 0.39 13.48
N ALA A 242 1.78 -0.70 13.45
CA ALA A 242 1.51 -1.45 12.23
C ALA A 242 0.84 -0.59 11.15
N GLN A 243 -0.09 0.28 11.53
CA GLN A 243 -0.78 1.18 10.60
C GLN A 243 0.03 2.46 10.34
N GLY A 244 0.55 3.08 11.41
CA GLY A 244 1.23 4.36 11.33
C GLY A 244 2.60 4.31 10.66
N LEU A 245 3.36 3.24 10.81
CA LEU A 245 4.67 3.06 10.18
C LEU A 245 4.68 1.95 9.11
N GLY A 246 3.70 1.05 9.16
CA GLY A 246 3.56 -0.02 8.20
C GLY A 246 2.63 0.38 7.06
N THR A 247 1.33 0.11 7.18
CA THR A 247 0.35 0.42 6.13
C THR A 247 -1.08 0.53 6.67
N SER A 248 -1.84 1.51 6.15
CA SER A 248 -3.29 1.63 6.38
C SER A 248 -4.11 0.56 5.65
N MET A 249 -3.51 -0.19 4.71
CA MET A 249 -4.19 -1.30 4.01
C MET A 249 -4.72 -2.38 4.96
N LEU A 250 -4.17 -2.49 6.17
CA LEU A 250 -4.68 -3.37 7.22
C LEU A 250 -6.16 -3.11 7.55
N GLN A 251 -6.66 -1.89 7.30
CA GLN A 251 -8.06 -1.53 7.52
C GLN A 251 -8.98 -1.83 6.33
N VAL A 252 -8.46 -2.25 5.17
CA VAL A 252 -9.29 -2.52 3.98
C VAL A 252 -10.41 -3.53 4.26
N PRO A 253 -10.17 -4.66 4.95
CA PRO A 253 -11.25 -5.59 5.30
C PRO A 253 -12.35 -4.95 6.15
N ASN A 254 -11.98 -4.03 7.07
CA ASN A 254 -12.93 -3.31 7.92
C ASN A 254 -13.67 -2.21 7.12
N ILE A 255 -12.98 -1.50 6.24
CA ILE A 255 -13.60 -0.52 5.32
C ILE A 255 -14.65 -1.20 4.43
N MET A 256 -14.35 -2.40 3.91
CA MET A 256 -15.29 -3.18 3.11
C MET A 256 -16.53 -3.61 3.90
N ARG A 257 -16.39 -3.87 5.21
CA ARG A 257 -17.52 -4.16 6.11
C ARG A 257 -18.31 -2.91 6.47
N LYS A 258 -17.61 -1.80 6.72
CA LYS A 258 -18.18 -0.54 7.19
C LYS A 258 -17.44 0.68 6.62
N PRO A 259 -17.81 1.16 5.43
CA PRO A 259 -17.11 2.26 4.75
C PRO A 259 -17.02 3.56 5.56
N LEU A 260 -17.94 3.79 6.50
CA LEU A 260 -17.95 4.99 7.34
C LEU A 260 -16.68 5.18 8.19
N ILE A 261 -15.94 4.10 8.50
CA ILE A 261 -14.68 4.22 9.24
C ILE A 261 -13.58 4.94 8.46
N TRP A 262 -13.74 5.06 7.14
CA TRP A 262 -12.78 5.79 6.30
C TRP A 262 -12.94 7.31 6.36
N LEU A 263 -14.15 7.77 6.71
CA LEU A 263 -14.51 9.19 6.66
C LEU A 263 -13.63 10.09 7.55
N PRO A 264 -13.25 9.71 8.80
CA PRO A 264 -12.37 10.53 9.64
C PRO A 264 -11.03 10.88 8.97
N VAL A 265 -10.39 9.91 8.33
CA VAL A 265 -9.08 10.13 7.68
C VAL A 265 -9.23 10.90 6.37
N ILE A 266 -10.33 10.72 5.63
CA ILE A 266 -10.65 11.49 4.42
C ILE A 266 -10.86 12.96 4.77
N LEU A 267 -11.65 13.26 5.80
CA LEU A 267 -11.88 14.64 6.26
C LEU A 267 -10.58 15.29 6.74
N SER A 268 -9.76 14.55 7.48
CA SER A 268 -8.43 15.02 7.90
C SER A 268 -7.54 15.33 6.71
N SER A 269 -7.52 14.48 5.70
CA SER A 269 -6.78 14.71 4.44
C SER A 269 -7.28 15.96 3.71
N ALA A 270 -8.60 16.13 3.59
CA ALA A 270 -9.21 17.27 2.92
C ALA A 270 -8.88 18.62 3.59
N ILE A 271 -8.71 18.63 4.90
CA ILE A 271 -8.33 19.84 5.65
C ILE A 271 -6.81 20.04 5.60
N LEU A 272 -6.03 19.00 5.86
CA LEU A 272 -4.58 19.14 5.98
C LEU A 272 -3.86 19.28 4.63
N GLY A 273 -4.47 18.84 3.54
CA GLY A 273 -3.95 19.10 2.19
C GLY A 273 -3.75 20.59 1.92
N PRO A 274 -4.81 21.43 2.00
CA PRO A 274 -4.67 22.88 1.87
C PRO A 274 -3.76 23.53 2.91
N VAL A 275 -3.78 23.07 4.15
CA VAL A 275 -2.86 23.54 5.19
C VAL A 275 -1.40 23.28 4.78
N SER A 276 -1.16 22.10 4.20
CA SER A 276 0.16 21.72 3.66
C SER A 276 0.61 22.66 2.54
N THR A 277 -0.27 22.96 1.57
CA THR A 277 0.10 23.74 0.37
C THR A 277 0.17 25.23 0.64
N LEU A 278 -0.74 25.79 1.42
CA LEU A 278 -0.87 27.23 1.64
C LEU A 278 -0.05 27.75 2.82
N LEU A 279 -0.13 27.08 3.98
CA LEU A 279 0.47 27.56 5.23
C LEU A 279 1.89 27.01 5.43
N PHE A 280 2.04 25.68 5.42
CA PHE A 280 3.34 25.06 5.69
C PHE A 280 4.24 24.98 4.44
N LYS A 281 3.66 25.11 3.24
CA LYS A 281 4.34 24.97 1.95
C LYS A 281 5.22 23.72 1.93
N MET A 282 4.60 22.60 2.30
CA MET A 282 5.28 21.30 2.31
C MET A 282 5.59 20.87 0.89
N THR A 283 6.81 20.44 0.66
CA THR A 283 7.22 19.88 -0.62
C THR A 283 7.79 18.48 -0.45
N ASN A 284 7.64 17.67 -1.47
CA ASN A 284 8.21 16.33 -1.52
C ASN A 284 8.58 15.99 -2.97
N ASN A 285 9.10 14.80 -3.20
CA ASN A 285 9.43 14.25 -4.51
C ASN A 285 8.53 13.05 -4.87
N ALA A 286 8.69 12.54 -6.08
CA ALA A 286 7.90 11.43 -6.61
C ALA A 286 7.94 10.18 -5.72
N THR A 287 9.10 9.84 -5.16
CA THR A 287 9.27 8.66 -4.29
C THR A 287 8.52 8.82 -2.97
N GLY A 288 8.59 10.00 -2.35
CA GLY A 288 7.96 10.26 -1.05
C GLY A 288 6.45 10.50 -1.14
N SER A 289 5.95 10.98 -2.28
CA SER A 289 4.57 11.46 -2.46
C SER A 289 3.50 10.40 -2.14
N GLY A 290 3.75 9.14 -2.49
CA GLY A 290 2.81 8.04 -2.32
C GLY A 290 3.08 7.12 -1.13
N MET A 291 4.00 7.47 -0.22
CA MET A 291 4.44 6.58 0.85
C MET A 291 3.93 6.98 2.25
N GLY A 292 3.53 8.23 2.44
CA GLY A 292 3.12 8.71 3.77
C GLY A 292 4.16 8.42 4.84
N THR A 293 3.76 7.77 5.92
CA THR A 293 4.67 7.37 7.02
C THR A 293 5.22 5.95 6.89
N ALA A 294 4.93 5.25 5.78
CA ALA A 294 5.44 3.90 5.55
C ALA A 294 6.97 3.89 5.54
N GLY A 295 7.57 3.16 6.50
CA GLY A 295 9.03 3.12 6.69
C GLY A 295 9.70 4.50 6.83
N LEU A 296 8.94 5.55 7.17
CA LEU A 296 9.38 6.95 7.22
C LEU A 296 9.86 7.51 5.87
N VAL A 297 9.53 6.87 4.75
CA VAL A 297 9.97 7.30 3.41
C VAL A 297 9.46 8.71 3.09
N GLY A 298 8.18 8.98 3.33
CA GLY A 298 7.62 10.32 3.08
C GLY A 298 8.35 11.41 3.86
N GLN A 299 8.74 11.15 5.12
CA GLN A 299 9.46 12.09 5.98
C GLN A 299 10.89 12.32 5.52
N ILE A 300 11.60 11.25 5.19
CA ILE A 300 13.00 11.32 4.70
C ILE A 300 13.05 12.07 3.37
N MET A 301 12.13 11.77 2.44
CA MET A 301 12.08 12.46 1.15
C MET A 301 11.64 13.93 1.31
N THR A 302 10.72 14.24 2.22
CA THR A 302 10.37 15.63 2.57
C THR A 302 11.58 16.37 3.14
N TRP A 303 12.34 15.73 4.04
CA TRP A 303 13.57 16.31 4.56
C TRP A 303 14.57 16.61 3.45
N GLN A 304 14.83 15.67 2.55
CA GLN A 304 15.76 15.87 1.43
C GLN A 304 15.34 16.98 0.47
N THR A 305 14.02 17.19 0.29
CA THR A 305 13.49 18.22 -0.59
C THR A 305 13.44 19.60 0.06
N MET A 306 13.20 19.68 1.37
CA MET A 306 12.99 20.94 2.08
C MET A 306 14.21 21.44 2.86
N ALA A 307 15.10 20.55 3.32
CA ALA A 307 16.31 20.93 4.07
C ALA A 307 17.45 21.30 3.10
N VAL A 308 17.23 22.38 2.37
CA VAL A 308 18.21 22.93 1.41
C VAL A 308 19.03 24.07 2.03
N PRO A 309 20.19 24.46 1.46
CA PRO A 309 20.97 25.59 1.95
C PRO A 309 20.12 26.84 2.12
N GLY A 310 20.22 27.48 3.30
CA GLY A 310 19.44 28.67 3.66
C GLY A 310 18.11 28.38 4.39
N VAL A 311 17.68 27.11 4.48
CA VAL A 311 16.52 26.71 5.27
C VAL A 311 16.96 26.04 6.56
N SER A 312 16.42 26.49 7.70
CA SER A 312 16.75 25.86 9.00
C SER A 312 16.22 24.43 9.05
N SER A 313 17.11 23.47 9.24
CA SER A 313 16.78 22.04 9.40
C SER A 313 15.80 21.79 10.56
N VAL A 314 15.91 22.57 11.65
CA VAL A 314 14.98 22.48 12.80
C VAL A 314 13.55 22.85 12.39
N VAL A 315 13.39 23.88 11.56
CA VAL A 315 12.07 24.30 11.04
C VAL A 315 11.48 23.22 10.15
N VAL A 316 12.29 22.58 9.30
CA VAL A 316 11.82 21.47 8.45
C VAL A 316 11.39 20.28 9.31
N LEU A 317 12.18 19.91 10.31
CA LEU A 317 11.81 18.81 11.23
C LEU A 317 10.51 19.12 11.97
N PHE A 318 10.35 20.34 12.45
CA PHE A 318 9.13 20.78 13.12
C PHE A 318 7.91 20.70 12.20
N LYS A 319 8.03 21.14 10.94
CA LYS A 319 6.99 21.02 9.93
C LYS A 319 6.61 19.54 9.69
N ILE A 320 7.61 18.65 9.55
CA ILE A 320 7.39 17.22 9.39
C ILE A 320 6.65 16.65 10.59
N LEU A 321 7.09 16.91 11.82
CA LEU A 321 6.45 16.40 13.02
C LEU A 321 4.99 16.86 13.15
N ILE A 322 4.71 18.12 12.83
CA ILE A 322 3.35 18.66 12.88
C ILE A 322 2.49 18.10 11.75
N MET A 323 2.95 18.20 10.49
CA MET A 323 2.11 17.91 9.33
C MET A 323 1.98 16.42 9.01
N HIS A 324 2.96 15.59 9.40
CA HIS A 324 2.94 14.17 9.11
C HIS A 324 2.50 13.30 10.30
N PHE A 325 2.50 13.84 11.53
CA PHE A 325 2.14 13.08 12.73
C PHE A 325 1.10 13.79 13.60
N ALA A 326 1.42 14.96 14.13
CA ALA A 326 0.59 15.58 15.16
C ALA A 326 -0.80 16.01 14.67
N LEU A 327 -0.88 16.74 13.55
CA LEU A 327 -2.17 17.19 13.00
C LEU A 327 -2.97 16.03 12.38
N PRO A 328 -2.40 15.09 11.61
CA PRO A 328 -3.10 13.88 11.21
C PRO A 328 -3.71 13.11 12.38
N ALA A 329 -2.93 12.90 13.46
CA ALA A 329 -3.41 12.25 14.68
C ALA A 329 -4.56 13.00 15.33
N ALA A 330 -4.37 14.31 15.57
CA ALA A 330 -5.34 15.14 16.30
C ALA A 330 -6.67 15.27 15.55
N LEU A 331 -6.63 15.61 14.25
CA LEU A 331 -7.86 15.78 13.46
C LEU A 331 -8.59 14.46 13.26
N THR A 332 -7.88 13.38 12.96
CA THR A 332 -8.55 12.09 12.80
C THR A 332 -9.13 11.59 14.11
N TYR A 333 -8.44 11.78 15.23
CA TYR A 333 -8.99 11.47 16.56
C TYR A 333 -10.27 12.26 16.83
N PHE A 334 -10.26 13.57 16.55
CA PHE A 334 -11.43 14.42 16.68
C PHE A 334 -12.61 13.92 15.86
N PHE A 335 -12.43 13.69 14.56
CA PHE A 335 -13.50 13.22 13.68
C PHE A 335 -13.96 11.80 14.03
N SER A 336 -13.03 10.91 14.40
CA SER A 336 -13.38 9.56 14.83
C SER A 336 -14.24 9.57 16.10
N ASN A 337 -13.88 10.37 17.11
CA ASN A 337 -14.67 10.50 18.33
C ASN A 337 -16.05 11.13 18.06
N MET A 338 -16.10 12.17 17.22
CA MET A 338 -17.37 12.76 16.82
C MET A 338 -18.30 11.71 16.18
N MET A 339 -17.77 10.89 15.26
CA MET A 339 -18.56 9.85 14.59
C MET A 339 -18.90 8.69 15.52
N ARG A 340 -18.08 8.37 16.50
CA ARG A 340 -18.40 7.41 17.56
C ARG A 340 -19.54 7.92 18.44
N ASN A 341 -19.52 9.18 18.84
CA ASN A 341 -20.59 9.81 19.62
C ASN A 341 -21.93 9.87 18.86
N LEU A 342 -21.87 10.01 17.52
CA LEU A 342 -23.06 9.94 16.65
C LEU A 342 -23.52 8.50 16.38
N GLY A 343 -22.81 7.49 16.86
CA GLY A 343 -23.14 6.08 16.63
C GLY A 343 -22.82 5.58 15.20
N TRP A 344 -22.12 6.39 14.39
CA TRP A 344 -21.72 6.00 13.03
C TRP A 344 -20.59 4.98 13.02
N ILE A 345 -19.68 5.08 13.99
CA ILE A 345 -18.58 4.13 14.22
C ILE A 345 -18.80 3.50 15.58
N LYS A 346 -18.70 2.19 15.68
CA LYS A 346 -18.85 1.45 16.92
C LYS A 346 -17.51 0.84 17.36
N ASP A 347 -17.40 0.52 18.66
CA ASP A 347 -16.24 -0.20 19.17
C ASP A 347 -16.14 -1.57 18.46
N GLY A 348 -14.94 -1.91 18.02
CA GLY A 348 -14.67 -3.12 17.23
C GLY A 348 -14.76 -2.95 15.71
N ASP A 349 -15.34 -1.85 15.19
CA ASP A 349 -15.43 -1.64 13.73
C ASP A 349 -14.05 -1.51 13.04
N MET A 350 -13.01 -1.11 13.79
CA MET A 350 -11.64 -0.95 13.30
C MET A 350 -10.65 -1.96 13.91
N ALA A 351 -11.14 -3.01 14.57
CA ALA A 351 -10.29 -4.05 15.11
C ALA A 351 -9.55 -4.80 14.00
N LEU A 352 -8.22 -4.89 14.14
CA LEU A 352 -7.38 -5.66 13.22
C LEU A 352 -7.42 -7.15 13.58
N PRO A 353 -7.40 -8.04 12.61
CA PRO A 353 -7.25 -9.48 12.85
C PRO A 353 -5.79 -9.76 13.19
N MET A 354 -5.42 -9.54 14.46
CA MET A 354 -4.08 -9.84 14.99
C MET A 354 -4.08 -11.23 15.65
#